data_8706d67e46c893fd9047ab8c7714f50a
#
_entry.id   8706d67e46c893fd9047ab8c7714f50a
#
_cell.length_a   1.000
_cell.length_b   1.000
_cell.length_c   1.000
_cell.angle_alpha   90.00
_cell.angle_beta   90.00
_cell.angle_gamma   90.00
#
_symmetry.space_group_name_H-M   'P 1'
#
loop_
_entity.id
_entity.type
_entity.pdbx_description
1 polymer ?
#
loop_
_entity_poly.entity_id
_entity_poly.type
_entity_poly.pdbx_seq_one_letter_code
_entity_poly.pdbx_strand_id
1 'polypeptide(L)'
;MPTTDSVFQRALSNLLTEIFDGPPGQEAYLLNPGDPGLLRQLDAIDAGAASKRPMPGKTTIAAHVDHVHFGLSILNRWAAGEANPWAGADWNGSWQRTTVTDDQWRTLRAGLRHEADKWRKVVATRANWDDLGAAAALSTAAHTAYHLGAIRLRRAPEDHRWNLGFRTVLIAPEGQQE
;
A
#
# COMPACT_ATOMS: atom_id res chain seq x y z
N MET A 1 -27.98 3.18 -13.31
CA MET A 1 -27.18 3.91 -12.31
C MET A 1 -26.25 2.91 -11.64
N PRO A 2 -24.95 3.21 -11.50
CA PRO A 2 -24.06 2.34 -10.72
C PRO A 2 -24.53 2.31 -9.26
N THR A 3 -24.42 1.15 -8.63
CA THR A 3 -24.69 1.01 -7.19
C THR A 3 -23.61 1.70 -6.38
N THR A 4 -23.91 2.09 -5.13
CA THR A 4 -22.92 2.69 -4.21
C THR A 4 -21.72 1.76 -4.05
N ASP A 5 -21.94 0.45 -3.94
CA ASP A 5 -20.86 -0.55 -3.84
C ASP A 5 -19.93 -0.52 -5.06
N SER A 6 -20.48 -0.35 -6.28
CA SER A 6 -19.66 -0.28 -7.49
C SER A 6 -18.83 1.01 -7.59
N VAL A 7 -19.30 2.11 -7.00
CA VAL A 7 -18.54 3.38 -6.92
C VAL A 7 -17.39 3.24 -5.93
N PHE A 8 -17.68 2.74 -4.73
CA PHE A 8 -16.68 2.47 -3.69
C PHE A 8 -15.59 1.51 -4.18
N GLN A 9 -16.01 0.41 -4.80
CA GLN A 9 -15.10 -0.60 -5.32
C GLN A 9 -14.14 -0.04 -6.38
N ARG A 10 -14.65 0.78 -7.32
CA ARG A 10 -13.79 1.43 -8.32
C ARG A 10 -12.82 2.42 -7.70
N ALA A 11 -13.32 3.27 -6.79
CA ALA A 11 -12.47 4.25 -6.11
C ALA A 11 -11.35 3.56 -5.33
N LEU A 12 -11.67 2.51 -4.58
CA LEU A 12 -10.68 1.74 -3.81
C LEU A 12 -9.70 0.99 -4.74
N SER A 13 -10.17 0.40 -5.84
CA SER A 13 -9.30 -0.25 -6.83
C SER A 13 -8.31 0.73 -7.46
N ASN A 14 -8.76 1.93 -7.80
CA ASN A 14 -7.89 2.99 -8.32
C ASN A 14 -6.85 3.41 -7.29
N LEU A 15 -7.26 3.62 -6.04
CA LEU A 15 -6.36 3.99 -4.96
C LEU A 15 -5.31 2.90 -4.68
N LEU A 16 -5.70 1.62 -4.66
CA LEU A 16 -4.76 0.51 -4.48
C LEU A 16 -3.79 0.40 -5.66
N THR A 17 -4.25 0.65 -6.89
CA THR A 17 -3.37 0.69 -8.07
C THR A 17 -2.34 1.80 -7.91
N GLU A 18 -2.76 2.98 -7.50
CA GLU A 18 -1.86 4.10 -7.26
C GLU A 18 -0.84 3.80 -6.15
N ILE A 19 -1.28 3.22 -5.02
CA ILE A 19 -0.41 2.87 -3.90
C ILE A 19 0.64 1.84 -4.30
N PHE A 20 0.26 0.78 -5.03
CA PHE A 20 1.16 -0.31 -5.36
C PHE A 20 2.01 -0.04 -6.59
N ASP A 21 1.44 0.49 -7.66
CA ASP A 21 2.13 0.63 -8.96
C ASP A 21 2.52 2.09 -9.28
N GLY A 22 1.80 3.04 -8.70
CA GLY A 22 1.85 4.47 -9.02
C GLY A 22 0.65 4.91 -9.88
N PRO A 23 0.42 6.22 -10.01
CA PRO A 23 -0.68 6.75 -10.81
C PRO A 23 -0.62 6.23 -12.25
N PRO A 24 -1.73 5.71 -12.82
CA PRO A 24 -1.74 5.21 -14.19
C PRO A 24 -1.74 6.32 -15.26
N GLY A 25 -1.92 7.57 -14.85
CA GLY A 25 -2.01 8.73 -15.76
C GLY A 25 -1.82 10.05 -15.02
N GLN A 26 -2.50 11.10 -15.51
CA GLN A 26 -2.42 12.43 -14.90
C GLN A 26 -3.33 12.59 -13.68
N GLU A 27 -4.35 11.77 -13.55
CA GLU A 27 -5.22 11.75 -12.38
C GLU A 27 -4.54 10.96 -11.27
N ALA A 28 -4.34 11.58 -10.13
CA ALA A 28 -3.71 11.00 -8.96
C ALA A 28 -4.33 11.59 -7.69
N TYR A 29 -4.51 10.76 -6.67
CA TYR A 29 -5.17 11.12 -5.43
C TYR A 29 -4.22 11.12 -4.23
N LEU A 30 -3.17 10.32 -4.27
CA LEU A 30 -2.21 10.13 -3.18
C LEU A 30 -0.79 10.49 -3.59
N LEU A 31 -0.39 10.14 -4.81
CA LEU A 31 0.94 10.36 -5.36
C LEU A 31 0.89 11.42 -6.46
N ASN A 32 2.03 11.97 -6.84
CA ASN A 32 2.08 12.82 -8.03
C ASN A 32 2.08 11.96 -9.30
N PRO A 33 1.54 12.48 -10.44
CA PRO A 33 1.70 11.82 -11.73
C PRO A 33 3.16 11.48 -12.01
N GLY A 34 3.40 10.21 -12.39
CA GLY A 34 4.74 9.70 -12.65
C GLY A 34 5.51 9.17 -11.43
N ASP A 35 5.05 9.43 -10.21
CA ASP A 35 5.65 8.86 -9.01
C ASP A 35 5.51 7.32 -9.02
N PRO A 36 6.56 6.57 -8.63
CA PRO A 36 6.45 5.13 -8.48
C PRO A 36 5.63 4.77 -7.24
N GLY A 37 4.72 3.81 -7.36
CA GLY A 37 4.08 3.15 -6.23
C GLY A 37 5.04 2.23 -5.47
N LEU A 38 4.51 1.58 -4.43
CA LEU A 38 5.31 0.78 -3.50
C LEU A 38 6.16 -0.28 -4.22
N LEU A 39 5.54 -1.10 -5.08
CA LEU A 39 6.21 -2.22 -5.73
C LEU A 39 7.35 -1.74 -6.65
N ARG A 40 7.10 -0.71 -7.45
CA ARG A 40 8.13 -0.13 -8.33
C ARG A 40 9.26 0.53 -7.54
N GLN A 41 8.97 1.15 -6.40
CA GLN A 41 10.02 1.68 -5.53
C GLN A 41 10.93 0.59 -4.98
N LEU A 42 10.35 -0.54 -4.57
CA LEU A 42 11.10 -1.66 -4.02
C LEU A 42 11.98 -2.35 -5.06
N ASP A 43 11.60 -2.32 -6.36
CA ASP A 43 12.42 -2.88 -7.44
C ASP A 43 13.75 -2.13 -7.61
N ALA A 44 13.81 -0.86 -7.20
CA ALA A 44 15.01 -0.03 -7.26
C ALA A 44 15.83 -0.04 -5.94
N ILE A 45 15.54 -0.95 -5.00
CA ILE A 45 16.21 -1.06 -3.70
C ILE A 45 16.93 -2.41 -3.63
N ASP A 46 18.22 -2.41 -3.37
CA ASP A 46 18.99 -3.63 -3.09
C ASP A 46 18.85 -4.09 -1.63
N ALA A 47 19.34 -5.27 -1.31
CA ALA A 47 19.25 -5.85 0.03
C ALA A 47 20.02 -5.04 1.09
N GLY A 48 21.14 -4.43 0.71
CA GLY A 48 21.94 -3.58 1.59
C GLY A 48 21.17 -2.32 1.99
N ALA A 49 20.60 -1.61 1.02
CA ALA A 49 19.75 -0.45 1.26
C ALA A 49 18.47 -0.83 2.05
N ALA A 50 17.85 -1.97 1.73
CA ALA A 50 16.68 -2.46 2.45
C ALA A 50 16.96 -2.78 3.92
N SER A 51 18.18 -3.19 4.25
CA SER A 51 18.65 -3.55 5.60
C SER A 51 19.23 -2.37 6.40
N LYS A 52 19.42 -1.21 5.74
CA LYS A 52 20.02 -0.04 6.40
C LYS A 52 19.03 0.61 7.38
N ARG A 53 19.45 0.80 8.62
CA ARG A 53 18.73 1.61 9.61
C ARG A 53 19.00 3.08 9.34
N PRO A 54 17.97 3.94 9.18
CA PRO A 54 18.19 5.37 8.92
C PRO A 54 18.79 6.10 10.12
N MET A 55 18.42 5.68 11.35
CA MET A 55 18.95 6.21 12.61
C MET A 55 18.66 5.23 13.77
N PRO A 56 19.32 5.38 14.95
CA PRO A 56 19.00 4.57 16.12
C PRO A 56 17.51 4.56 16.47
N GLY A 57 16.98 3.41 16.85
CA GLY A 57 15.58 3.25 17.24
C GLY A 57 14.56 3.23 16.09
N LYS A 58 15.00 3.43 14.84
CA LYS A 58 14.14 3.29 13.66
C LYS A 58 14.34 1.93 12.98
N THR A 59 13.28 1.40 12.41
CA THR A 59 13.33 0.12 11.69
C THR A 59 13.82 0.29 10.24
N THR A 60 14.01 -0.81 9.53
CA THR A 60 14.54 -0.86 8.15
C THR A 60 13.42 -0.95 7.12
N ILE A 61 13.75 -0.72 5.84
CA ILE A 61 12.80 -0.95 4.74
C ILE A 61 12.36 -2.42 4.69
N ALA A 62 13.29 -3.35 4.91
CA ALA A 62 12.96 -4.79 4.93
C ALA A 62 11.88 -5.12 5.97
N ALA A 63 11.95 -4.57 7.18
CA ALA A 63 10.94 -4.78 8.20
C ALA A 63 9.58 -4.15 7.84
N HIS A 64 9.56 -2.97 7.22
CA HIS A 64 8.31 -2.39 6.71
C HIS A 64 7.66 -3.28 5.66
N VAL A 65 8.45 -3.82 4.73
CA VAL A 65 7.96 -4.68 3.65
C VAL A 65 7.45 -6.02 4.19
N ASP A 66 8.17 -6.62 5.16
CA ASP A 66 7.74 -7.86 5.82
C ASP A 66 6.40 -7.67 6.56
N HIS A 67 6.25 -6.55 7.26
CA HIS A 67 5.03 -6.22 7.97
C HIS A 67 3.84 -6.00 7.02
N VAL A 68 4.01 -5.28 5.92
CA VAL A 68 2.94 -5.09 4.91
C VAL A 68 2.60 -6.42 4.23
N HIS A 69 3.59 -7.23 3.85
CA HIS A 69 3.40 -8.57 3.31
C HIS A 69 2.59 -9.45 4.27
N PHE A 70 2.97 -9.48 5.54
CA PHE A 70 2.27 -10.23 6.58
C PHE A 70 0.81 -9.79 6.71
N GLY A 71 0.55 -8.47 6.83
CA GLY A 71 -0.80 -7.93 6.94
C GLY A 71 -1.70 -8.29 5.75
N LEU A 72 -1.17 -8.17 4.52
CA LEU A 72 -1.89 -8.56 3.30
C LEU A 72 -2.17 -10.07 3.27
N SER A 73 -1.23 -10.92 3.72
CA SER A 73 -1.43 -12.36 3.77
C SER A 73 -2.60 -12.75 4.68
N ILE A 74 -2.72 -12.10 5.84
CA ILE A 74 -3.85 -12.30 6.78
C ILE A 74 -5.17 -11.90 6.13
N LEU A 75 -5.22 -10.74 5.47
CA LEU A 75 -6.43 -10.26 4.80
C LEU A 75 -6.85 -11.17 3.65
N ASN A 76 -5.91 -11.69 2.88
CA ASN A 76 -6.19 -12.64 1.81
C ASN A 76 -6.71 -13.98 2.34
N ARG A 77 -6.21 -14.45 3.50
CA ARG A 77 -6.75 -15.64 4.19
C ARG A 77 -8.19 -15.42 4.65
N TRP A 78 -8.46 -14.26 5.25
CA TRP A 78 -9.83 -13.87 5.59
C TRP A 78 -10.74 -13.82 4.37
N ALA A 79 -10.30 -13.17 3.30
CA ALA A 79 -11.07 -13.07 2.07
C ALA A 79 -11.33 -14.43 1.40
N ALA A 80 -10.45 -15.41 1.64
CA ALA A 80 -10.60 -16.80 1.21
C ALA A 80 -11.52 -17.64 2.12
N GLY A 81 -12.09 -17.03 3.20
CA GLY A 81 -13.06 -17.69 4.07
C GLY A 81 -12.51 -18.18 5.40
N GLU A 82 -11.25 -17.90 5.75
CA GLU A 82 -10.76 -18.20 7.08
C GLU A 82 -11.46 -17.31 8.12
N ALA A 83 -12.09 -17.91 9.11
CA ALA A 83 -13.02 -17.23 10.01
C ALA A 83 -12.34 -16.14 10.87
N ASN A 84 -11.13 -16.39 11.37
CA ASN A 84 -10.39 -15.45 12.20
C ASN A 84 -8.87 -15.59 12.01
N PRO A 85 -8.32 -15.14 10.88
CA PRO A 85 -6.88 -15.25 10.61
C PRO A 85 -6.03 -14.30 11.49
N TRP A 86 -6.67 -13.37 12.22
CA TRP A 86 -6.00 -12.47 13.16
C TRP A 86 -5.70 -13.17 14.49
N ALA A 87 -6.48 -14.22 14.86
CA ALA A 87 -6.24 -14.97 16.08
C ALA A 87 -4.87 -15.64 16.04
N GLY A 88 -4.03 -15.32 16.99
CA GLY A 88 -2.66 -15.85 17.05
C GLY A 88 -1.68 -15.27 16.03
N ALA A 89 -2.06 -14.23 15.29
CA ALA A 89 -1.16 -13.55 14.35
C ALA A 89 0.00 -12.86 15.08
N ASP A 90 1.23 -13.22 14.74
CA ASP A 90 2.43 -12.64 15.35
C ASP A 90 2.79 -11.29 14.70
N TRP A 91 2.05 -10.26 15.08
CA TRP A 91 2.31 -8.90 14.62
C TRP A 91 3.68 -8.37 15.04
N ASN A 92 4.19 -8.77 16.21
CA ASN A 92 5.52 -8.39 16.65
C ASN A 92 6.59 -9.07 15.80
N GLY A 93 6.42 -10.36 15.48
CA GLY A 93 7.32 -11.11 14.62
C GLY A 93 7.45 -10.51 13.22
N SER A 94 6.35 -9.94 12.68
CA SER A 94 6.35 -9.31 11.35
C SER A 94 7.30 -8.10 11.22
N TRP A 95 7.83 -7.57 12.33
CA TRP A 95 8.79 -6.46 12.37
C TRP A 95 10.24 -6.91 12.56
N GLN A 96 10.49 -8.20 12.76
CA GLN A 96 11.81 -8.70 13.16
C GLN A 96 12.79 -8.87 11.99
N ARG A 97 12.31 -8.93 10.77
CA ARG A 97 13.16 -9.05 9.57
C ARG A 97 13.82 -7.70 9.22
N THR A 98 14.77 -7.30 10.03
CA THR A 98 15.46 -6.01 9.86
C THR A 98 16.66 -6.07 8.91
N THR A 99 17.15 -7.28 8.59
CA THR A 99 18.22 -7.51 7.61
C THR A 99 17.82 -8.63 6.66
N VAL A 100 18.28 -8.53 5.41
CA VAL A 100 17.99 -9.52 4.35
C VAL A 100 19.22 -9.71 3.47
N THR A 101 19.44 -10.95 2.98
CA THR A 101 20.31 -11.23 1.85
C THR A 101 19.61 -10.89 0.53
N ASP A 102 20.34 -10.89 -0.59
CA ASP A 102 19.76 -10.62 -1.92
C ASP A 102 18.64 -11.62 -2.26
N ASP A 103 18.81 -12.90 -1.94
CA ASP A 103 17.78 -13.93 -2.18
C ASP A 103 16.56 -13.74 -1.28
N GLN A 104 16.78 -13.43 -0.01
CA GLN A 104 15.70 -13.13 0.93
C GLN A 104 14.93 -11.87 0.52
N TRP A 105 15.64 -10.85 0.05
CA TRP A 105 15.03 -9.62 -0.41
C TRP A 105 14.19 -9.85 -1.68
N ARG A 106 14.71 -10.60 -2.64
CA ARG A 106 14.00 -10.99 -3.86
C ARG A 106 12.73 -11.76 -3.52
N THR A 107 12.83 -12.75 -2.62
CA THR A 107 11.69 -13.57 -2.16
C THR A 107 10.64 -12.72 -1.45
N LEU A 108 11.05 -11.81 -0.58
CA LEU A 108 10.14 -10.95 0.17
C LEU A 108 9.37 -9.99 -0.76
N ARG A 109 10.05 -9.37 -1.73
CA ARG A 109 9.40 -8.51 -2.73
C ARG A 109 8.42 -9.29 -3.61
N ALA A 110 8.79 -10.49 -4.04
CA ALA A 110 7.91 -11.36 -4.82
C ALA A 110 6.67 -11.77 -4.01
N GLY A 111 6.84 -12.12 -2.73
CA GLY A 111 5.75 -12.41 -1.81
C GLY A 111 4.80 -11.22 -1.62
N LEU A 112 5.34 -10.03 -1.37
CA LEU A 112 4.53 -8.83 -1.25
C LEU A 112 3.72 -8.56 -2.53
N ARG A 113 4.34 -8.66 -3.71
CA ARG A 113 3.67 -8.50 -5.01
C ARG A 113 2.52 -9.49 -5.15
N HIS A 114 2.77 -10.75 -4.86
CA HIS A 114 1.77 -11.81 -4.91
C HIS A 114 0.56 -11.49 -4.00
N GLU A 115 0.79 -11.12 -2.75
CA GLU A 115 -0.29 -10.80 -1.82
C GLU A 115 -1.03 -9.51 -2.21
N ALA A 116 -0.33 -8.51 -2.75
CA ALA A 116 -0.94 -7.29 -3.27
C ALA A 116 -1.85 -7.58 -4.48
N ASP A 117 -1.42 -8.44 -5.41
CA ASP A 117 -2.22 -8.83 -6.58
C ASP A 117 -3.47 -9.60 -6.18
N LYS A 118 -3.35 -10.53 -5.21
CA LYS A 118 -4.49 -11.25 -4.64
C LYS A 118 -5.50 -10.27 -4.02
N TRP A 119 -5.02 -9.35 -3.18
CA TRP A 119 -5.89 -8.38 -2.51
C TRP A 119 -6.59 -7.44 -3.51
N ARG A 120 -5.88 -6.92 -4.49
CA ARG A 120 -6.47 -6.11 -5.57
C ARG A 120 -7.56 -6.88 -6.31
N LYS A 121 -7.34 -8.17 -6.58
CA LYS A 121 -8.37 -9.02 -7.20
C LYS A 121 -9.59 -9.18 -6.30
N VAL A 122 -9.41 -9.40 -5.00
CA VAL A 122 -10.52 -9.44 -4.03
C VAL A 122 -11.33 -8.15 -4.09
N VAL A 123 -10.67 -6.99 -4.00
CA VAL A 123 -11.34 -5.69 -4.05
C VAL A 123 -12.08 -5.49 -5.38
N ALA A 124 -11.48 -5.87 -6.51
CA ALA A 124 -12.06 -5.70 -7.82
C ALA A 124 -13.28 -6.61 -8.10
N THR A 125 -13.39 -7.74 -7.40
CA THR A 125 -14.41 -8.75 -7.71
C THR A 125 -15.45 -8.98 -6.61
N ARG A 126 -15.26 -8.43 -5.40
CA ARG A 126 -16.19 -8.62 -4.28
C ARG A 126 -17.50 -7.87 -4.55
N ALA A 127 -18.60 -8.59 -4.64
CA ALA A 127 -19.89 -8.04 -5.02
C ALA A 127 -20.58 -7.23 -3.90
N ASN A 128 -20.40 -7.66 -2.64
CA ASN A 128 -21.04 -7.06 -1.48
C ASN A 128 -20.00 -6.79 -0.39
N TRP A 129 -20.02 -5.59 0.14
CA TRP A 129 -19.17 -5.16 1.24
C TRP A 129 -20.03 -4.98 2.48
N ASP A 130 -19.81 -5.82 3.48
CA ASP A 130 -20.27 -5.56 4.84
C ASP A 130 -19.35 -4.55 5.54
N ASP A 131 -19.75 -4.06 6.69
CA ASP A 131 -19.02 -3.05 7.44
C ASP A 131 -17.58 -3.50 7.76
N LEU A 132 -17.40 -4.78 8.13
CA LEU A 132 -16.09 -5.34 8.42
C LEU A 132 -15.20 -5.36 7.17
N GLY A 133 -15.74 -5.83 6.07
CA GLY A 133 -15.01 -5.90 4.79
C GLY A 133 -14.64 -4.53 4.26
N ALA A 134 -15.57 -3.56 4.31
CA ALA A 134 -15.30 -2.19 3.90
C ALA A 134 -14.23 -1.54 4.80
N ALA A 135 -14.33 -1.71 6.12
CA ALA A 135 -13.33 -1.23 7.06
C ALA A 135 -11.96 -1.85 6.81
N ALA A 136 -11.90 -3.17 6.61
CA ALA A 136 -10.65 -3.88 6.29
C ALA A 136 -10.01 -3.35 4.99
N ALA A 137 -10.82 -3.11 3.96
CA ALA A 137 -10.34 -2.61 2.68
C ALA A 137 -9.81 -1.17 2.77
N LEU A 138 -10.52 -0.27 3.43
CA LEU A 138 -10.07 1.10 3.69
C LEU A 138 -8.81 1.13 4.55
N SER A 139 -8.80 0.35 5.64
CA SER A 139 -7.64 0.25 6.54
C SER A 139 -6.40 -0.27 5.82
N THR A 140 -6.56 -1.22 4.90
CA THR A 140 -5.44 -1.74 4.11
C THR A 140 -4.84 -0.68 3.20
N ALA A 141 -5.67 0.12 2.52
CA ALA A 141 -5.20 1.21 1.69
C ALA A 141 -4.45 2.26 2.54
N ALA A 142 -5.03 2.69 3.64
CA ALA A 142 -4.42 3.66 4.56
C ALA A 142 -3.11 3.13 5.16
N HIS A 143 -3.07 1.88 5.62
CA HIS A 143 -1.91 1.24 6.20
C HIS A 143 -0.76 1.08 5.19
N THR A 144 -1.08 0.64 3.97
CA THR A 144 -0.08 0.50 2.91
C THR A 144 0.47 1.85 2.48
N ALA A 145 -0.38 2.89 2.38
CA ALA A 145 0.04 4.26 2.09
C ALA A 145 0.96 4.83 3.19
N TYR A 146 0.66 4.56 4.46
CA TYR A 146 1.53 4.92 5.58
C TYR A 146 2.93 4.30 5.42
N HIS A 147 3.00 3.00 5.09
CA HIS A 147 4.29 2.31 4.88
C HIS A 147 5.01 2.81 3.63
N LEU A 148 4.29 3.10 2.56
CA LEU A 148 4.86 3.72 1.35
C LEU A 148 5.54 5.05 1.69
N GLY A 149 4.87 5.92 2.44
CA GLY A 149 5.43 7.19 2.90
C GLY A 149 6.68 7.00 3.77
N ALA A 150 6.63 6.05 4.71
CA ALA A 150 7.75 5.71 5.57
C ALA A 150 8.98 5.16 4.80
N ILE A 151 8.75 4.36 3.76
CA ILE A 151 9.81 3.84 2.89
C ILE A 151 10.40 4.96 2.02
N ARG A 152 9.55 5.83 1.45
CA ARG A 152 10.00 6.99 0.67
C ARG A 152 10.93 7.90 1.47
N LEU A 153 10.56 8.22 2.70
CA LEU A 153 11.39 9.05 3.60
C LEU A 153 12.76 8.43 3.88
N ARG A 154 12.88 7.09 3.91
CA ARG A 154 14.15 6.41 4.13
C ARG A 154 15.06 6.39 2.91
N ARG A 155 14.51 6.61 1.73
CA ARG A 155 15.26 6.67 0.45
C ARG A 155 15.67 8.07 0.06
N ALA A 156 14.97 9.11 0.57
CA ALA A 156 15.23 10.47 0.17
C ALA A 156 16.69 10.85 0.51
N PRO A 157 17.48 11.37 -0.44
CA PRO A 157 18.69 12.09 -0.11
C PRO A 157 18.35 13.25 0.84
N GLU A 158 19.29 13.65 1.70
CA GLU A 158 19.07 14.73 2.68
C GLU A 158 18.61 16.06 2.04
N ASP A 159 18.89 16.26 0.73
CA ASP A 159 18.53 17.45 -0.04
C ASP A 159 17.18 17.37 -0.78
N HIS A 160 16.37 16.33 -0.56
CA HIS A 160 15.11 16.20 -1.29
C HIS A 160 14.06 17.16 -0.74
N ARG A 161 13.86 18.28 -1.42
CA ARG A 161 12.71 19.17 -1.21
C ARG A 161 11.45 18.45 -1.64
N TRP A 162 10.64 18.02 -0.68
CA TRP A 162 9.32 17.45 -0.92
C TRP A 162 8.44 18.51 -1.55
N ASN A 163 8.26 18.44 -2.85
CA ASN A 163 7.22 19.22 -3.50
C ASN A 163 5.89 18.50 -3.25
N LEU A 164 5.30 18.76 -2.10
CA LEU A 164 3.95 18.30 -1.75
C LEU A 164 2.96 19.14 -2.58
N GLY A 165 2.89 18.84 -3.87
CA GLY A 165 1.87 19.38 -4.75
C GLY A 165 0.52 18.74 -4.46
N PHE A 166 -0.11 19.08 -3.34
CA PHE A 166 -1.52 18.87 -3.18
C PHE A 166 -2.24 19.72 -4.23
N ARG A 167 -2.60 19.15 -5.37
CA ARG A 167 -3.68 19.69 -6.15
C ARG A 167 -4.95 19.47 -5.34
N THR A 168 -5.35 20.50 -4.60
CA THR A 168 -6.71 20.60 -4.10
C THR A 168 -7.62 20.55 -5.32
N VAL A 169 -8.28 19.42 -5.54
CA VAL A 169 -9.42 19.36 -6.45
C VAL A 169 -10.51 20.16 -5.75
N LEU A 170 -10.55 21.46 -6.03
CA LEU A 170 -11.71 22.27 -5.70
C LEU A 170 -12.84 21.71 -6.56
N ILE A 171 -13.74 20.99 -5.91
CA ILE A 171 -15.06 20.68 -6.47
C ILE A 171 -15.72 22.07 -6.61
N ALA A 172 -15.72 22.61 -7.82
CA ALA A 172 -16.53 23.78 -8.12
C ALA A 172 -17.99 23.39 -7.89
N PRO A 173 -18.77 24.17 -7.12
CA PRO A 173 -20.19 23.90 -7.02
C PRO A 173 -20.82 24.09 -8.40
N GLU A 174 -21.50 23.02 -8.88
CA GLU A 174 -22.36 23.14 -10.06
C GLU A 174 -23.46 24.15 -9.75
N GLY A 175 -23.56 25.14 -10.60
CA GLY A 175 -24.76 25.96 -10.71
C GLY A 175 -24.62 27.39 -10.22
N GLN A 176 -24.23 28.27 -11.16
CA GLN A 176 -24.85 29.59 -11.38
C GLN A 176 -24.49 30.02 -12.81
N GLN A 177 -25.35 29.62 -13.77
CA GLN A 177 -25.50 30.34 -15.03
C GLN A 177 -26.62 31.35 -14.80
N GLU A 178 -26.29 32.62 -14.80
CA GLU A 178 -27.19 33.69 -15.19
C GLU A 178 -27.08 33.92 -16.70
#